data_af8cc6549ad8b8a5158fc16af7f1b4df
#
_entry.id   af8cc6549ad8b8a5158fc16af7f1b4df
#
_cell.length_a   1.000
_cell.length_b   1.000
_cell.length_c   1.000
_cell.angle_alpha   90.00
_cell.angle_beta   90.00
_cell.angle_gamma   90.00
#
_symmetry.space_group_name_H-M   'P 1'
#
loop_
_entity.id
_entity.type
_entity.pdbx_description
1 polymer ?
#
loop_
_entity_poly.entity_id
_entity_poly.type
_entity_poly.pdbx_seq_one_letter_code
_entity_poly.pdbx_strand_id
1 'polypeptide(L)'
;MIKVAEWGTGMMGQGLLGYILDRPKDIELVGVIVTNPAKEGKTVGELLGRACDVKMTTDFAAVLAKKPDVVCINTQSNLHEITDQVVPAIEAGCNVICIAEKLSYPWASDAAWADRIDGLARQHGVSVLGTGINPGFMLDALIAMWSSICLRVDKIVATRVNDLSPFGPTVMIGQGVGTTVEQFEKGVADGSIVGHIGFPESIHLIAKALGWTIDRIEETREPIVTKVERSTQHVHVAPGDVAGCRHIGRGYVGDELKIELIHPQQIHPEMEGVETGDYIEIHGDPNVNMANKPEIPGGKGTYASTGNYIPFMKDAPAGMLTVVDMPLPRFWTPTA
;
A
#
# COMPACT_ATOMS: atom_id res chain seq x y z
N MET A 1 -10.00 -20.45 -14.46
CA MET A 1 -10.59 -19.31 -13.75
C MET A 1 -10.05 -19.35 -12.32
N ILE A 2 -9.59 -18.21 -11.79
CA ILE A 2 -9.04 -18.11 -10.43
C ILE A 2 -10.17 -17.70 -9.49
N LYS A 3 -10.37 -18.44 -8.41
CA LYS A 3 -11.37 -18.12 -7.39
C LYS A 3 -10.82 -17.08 -6.43
N VAL A 4 -11.48 -15.94 -6.34
CA VAL A 4 -11.05 -14.82 -5.48
C VAL A 4 -12.15 -14.48 -4.49
N ALA A 5 -11.77 -14.29 -3.23
CA ALA A 5 -12.60 -13.65 -2.22
C ALA A 5 -12.02 -12.27 -1.90
N GLU A 6 -12.90 -11.28 -1.73
CA GLU A 6 -12.54 -9.93 -1.30
C GLU A 6 -12.91 -9.73 0.16
N TRP A 7 -11.99 -9.22 0.97
CA TRP A 7 -12.22 -8.85 2.36
C TRP A 7 -12.01 -7.35 2.54
N GLY A 8 -13.10 -6.64 2.60
CA GLY A 8 -13.13 -5.18 2.69
C GLY A 8 -13.82 -4.52 1.51
N THR A 9 -14.67 -3.54 1.78
CA THR A 9 -15.45 -2.80 0.78
C THR A 9 -15.35 -1.30 0.97
N GLY A 10 -14.18 -0.85 1.44
CA GLY A 10 -13.75 0.55 1.40
C GLY A 10 -13.39 0.98 -0.02
N MET A 11 -12.77 2.14 -0.17
CA MET A 11 -12.37 2.67 -1.48
C MET A 11 -11.48 1.67 -2.25
N MET A 12 -10.49 1.07 -1.58
CA MET A 12 -9.57 0.10 -2.20
C MET A 12 -10.29 -1.19 -2.61
N GLY A 13 -11.11 -1.77 -1.72
CA GLY A 13 -11.88 -2.98 -2.02
C GLY A 13 -12.88 -2.77 -3.14
N GLN A 14 -13.56 -1.62 -3.22
CA GLN A 14 -14.44 -1.29 -4.34
C GLN A 14 -13.66 -1.18 -5.66
N GLY A 15 -12.46 -0.59 -5.64
CA GLY A 15 -11.58 -0.53 -6.81
C GLY A 15 -11.16 -1.92 -7.28
N LEU A 16 -10.77 -2.80 -6.36
CA LEU A 16 -10.41 -4.19 -6.70
C LEU A 16 -11.61 -5.01 -7.16
N LEU A 17 -12.77 -4.85 -6.55
CA LEU A 17 -14.01 -5.48 -7.05
C LEU A 17 -14.31 -5.06 -8.49
N GLY A 18 -14.14 -3.77 -8.82
CA GLY A 18 -14.26 -3.28 -10.20
C GLY A 18 -13.27 -3.97 -11.14
N TYR A 19 -12.00 -4.10 -10.74
CA TYR A 19 -10.97 -4.80 -11.48
C TYR A 19 -11.33 -6.28 -11.73
N ILE A 20 -11.88 -6.97 -10.72
CA ILE A 20 -12.33 -8.37 -10.79
C ILE A 20 -13.49 -8.51 -11.78
N LEU A 21 -14.50 -7.63 -11.67
CA LEU A 21 -15.67 -7.66 -12.56
C LEU A 21 -15.36 -7.34 -14.02
N ASP A 22 -14.22 -6.71 -14.31
CA ASP A 22 -13.71 -6.51 -15.67
C ASP A 22 -13.04 -7.77 -16.26
N ARG A 23 -12.93 -8.87 -15.49
CA ARG A 23 -12.26 -10.12 -15.87
C ARG A 23 -13.12 -11.37 -15.63
N PRO A 24 -14.37 -11.40 -16.11
CA PRO A 24 -15.35 -12.46 -15.74
C PRO A 24 -15.00 -13.83 -16.34
N LYS A 25 -14.09 -13.90 -17.31
CA LYS A 25 -13.60 -15.16 -17.87
C LYS A 25 -12.33 -15.68 -17.17
N ASP A 26 -11.65 -14.81 -16.42
CA ASP A 26 -10.38 -15.10 -15.75
C ASP A 26 -10.56 -15.31 -14.25
N ILE A 27 -11.47 -14.54 -13.63
CA ILE A 27 -11.69 -14.51 -12.19
C ILE A 27 -13.17 -14.88 -11.87
N GLU A 28 -13.32 -15.77 -10.91
CA GLU A 28 -14.59 -16.05 -10.25
C GLU A 28 -14.59 -15.38 -8.87
N LEU A 29 -15.42 -14.35 -8.67
CA LEU A 29 -15.64 -13.76 -7.35
C LEU A 29 -16.53 -14.67 -6.53
N VAL A 30 -15.94 -15.44 -5.59
CA VAL A 30 -16.67 -16.46 -4.80
C VAL A 30 -17.32 -15.89 -3.54
N GLY A 31 -16.89 -14.71 -3.08
CA GLY A 31 -17.48 -14.05 -1.92
C GLY A 31 -16.85 -12.71 -1.60
N VAL A 32 -17.59 -11.91 -0.83
CA VAL A 32 -17.13 -10.61 -0.32
C VAL A 32 -17.43 -10.51 1.15
N ILE A 33 -16.38 -10.33 1.95
CA ILE A 33 -16.45 -10.28 3.40
C ILE A 33 -16.46 -8.80 3.84
N VAL A 34 -17.36 -8.46 4.74
CA VAL A 34 -17.51 -7.13 5.30
C VAL A 34 -17.57 -7.19 6.82
N THR A 35 -17.07 -6.13 7.48
CA THR A 35 -17.18 -5.98 8.94
C THR A 35 -18.40 -5.16 9.36
N ASN A 36 -18.92 -4.32 8.45
CA ASN A 36 -20.10 -3.50 8.72
C ASN A 36 -21.40 -4.29 8.47
N PRO A 37 -22.20 -4.60 9.53
CA PRO A 37 -23.44 -5.36 9.39
C PRO A 37 -24.48 -4.69 8.48
N ALA A 38 -24.42 -3.38 8.30
CA ALA A 38 -25.33 -2.65 7.42
C ALA A 38 -25.13 -2.99 5.91
N LYS A 39 -24.05 -3.70 5.58
CA LYS A 39 -23.76 -4.20 4.23
C LYS A 39 -24.11 -5.67 4.05
N GLU A 40 -24.47 -6.39 5.13
CA GLU A 40 -24.85 -7.82 5.09
C GLU A 40 -26.01 -8.04 4.12
N GLY A 41 -25.87 -9.05 3.25
CA GLY A 41 -26.88 -9.45 2.28
C GLY A 41 -27.05 -8.57 1.05
N LYS A 42 -26.48 -7.36 1.03
CA LYS A 42 -26.45 -6.51 -0.16
C LYS A 42 -25.52 -7.10 -1.21
N THR A 43 -25.83 -6.90 -2.48
CA THR A 43 -24.99 -7.39 -3.58
C THR A 43 -23.82 -6.44 -3.87
N VAL A 44 -22.78 -6.97 -4.48
CA VAL A 44 -21.68 -6.16 -5.05
C VAL A 44 -22.22 -5.25 -6.16
N GLY A 45 -23.24 -5.72 -6.88
CA GLY A 45 -23.92 -4.92 -7.91
C GLY A 45 -24.55 -3.66 -7.36
N GLU A 46 -25.25 -3.76 -6.21
CA GLU A 46 -25.81 -2.58 -5.51
C GLU A 46 -24.71 -1.63 -5.00
N LEU A 47 -23.57 -2.17 -4.57
CA LEU A 47 -22.45 -1.36 -4.09
C LEU A 47 -21.76 -0.55 -5.21
N LEU A 48 -21.58 -1.17 -6.38
CA LEU A 48 -20.79 -0.61 -7.48
C LEU A 48 -21.61 -0.03 -8.63
N GLY A 49 -22.95 -0.20 -8.63
CA GLY A 49 -23.79 0.17 -9.76
C GLY A 49 -23.53 -0.68 -11.02
N ARG A 50 -23.14 -1.96 -10.85
CA ARG A 50 -22.77 -2.90 -11.92
C ARG A 50 -23.51 -4.23 -11.77
N ALA A 51 -23.59 -5.03 -12.84
CA ALA A 51 -24.19 -6.36 -12.75
C ALA A 51 -23.28 -7.33 -11.95
N CYS A 52 -23.71 -7.70 -10.75
CA CYS A 52 -23.08 -8.73 -9.92
C CYS A 52 -24.00 -9.11 -8.76
N ASP A 53 -24.38 -10.37 -8.69
CA ASP A 53 -25.31 -10.91 -7.68
C ASP A 53 -24.60 -11.47 -6.44
N VAL A 54 -23.26 -11.41 -6.37
CA VAL A 54 -22.50 -11.87 -5.21
C VAL A 54 -22.88 -11.01 -4.01
N LYS A 55 -23.35 -11.66 -2.95
CA LYS A 55 -23.75 -11.00 -1.71
C LYS A 55 -22.56 -10.80 -0.80
N MET A 56 -22.53 -9.64 -0.16
CA MET A 56 -21.61 -9.34 0.93
C MET A 56 -22.08 -10.00 2.21
N THR A 57 -21.16 -10.53 3.02
CA THR A 57 -21.48 -11.17 4.30
C THR A 57 -20.43 -10.88 5.37
N THR A 58 -20.87 -10.89 6.62
CA THR A 58 -19.99 -10.87 7.80
C THR A 58 -19.49 -12.26 8.18
N ASP A 59 -20.08 -13.34 7.61
CA ASP A 59 -19.66 -14.72 7.81
C ASP A 59 -18.47 -15.08 6.90
N PHE A 60 -17.28 -14.75 7.37
CA PHE A 60 -16.05 -15.08 6.65
C PHE A 60 -15.83 -16.59 6.53
N ALA A 61 -16.27 -17.37 7.52
CA ALA A 61 -16.10 -18.83 7.48
C ALA A 61 -16.87 -19.46 6.31
N ALA A 62 -18.10 -19.00 6.04
CA ALA A 62 -18.88 -19.43 4.89
C ALA A 62 -18.23 -19.07 3.55
N VAL A 63 -17.52 -17.93 3.48
CA VAL A 63 -16.77 -17.53 2.28
C VAL A 63 -15.52 -18.40 2.12
N LEU A 64 -14.72 -18.58 3.16
CA LEU A 64 -13.50 -19.40 3.13
C LEU A 64 -13.80 -20.87 2.85
N ALA A 65 -14.96 -21.40 3.29
CA ALA A 65 -15.42 -22.76 2.97
C ALA A 65 -15.60 -23.01 1.46
N LYS A 66 -15.75 -21.95 0.64
CA LYS A 66 -15.79 -22.05 -0.83
C LYS A 66 -14.40 -22.26 -1.45
N LYS A 67 -13.35 -22.26 -0.62
CA LYS A 67 -11.95 -22.47 -0.99
C LYS A 67 -11.50 -21.52 -2.12
N PRO A 68 -11.49 -20.21 -1.89
CA PRO A 68 -10.87 -19.28 -2.83
C PRO A 68 -9.38 -19.62 -3.02
N ASP A 69 -8.88 -19.48 -4.24
CA ASP A 69 -7.46 -19.61 -4.53
C ASP A 69 -6.65 -18.45 -3.91
N VAL A 70 -7.30 -17.26 -3.84
CA VAL A 70 -6.73 -16.03 -3.29
C VAL A 70 -7.77 -15.26 -2.49
N VAL A 71 -7.41 -14.85 -1.29
CA VAL A 71 -8.15 -13.87 -0.48
C VAL A 71 -7.43 -12.54 -0.55
N CYS A 72 -8.11 -11.51 -1.06
CA CYS A 72 -7.59 -10.14 -1.08
C CYS A 72 -8.12 -9.38 0.14
N ILE A 73 -7.22 -8.83 0.97
CA ILE A 73 -7.56 -8.13 2.21
C ILE A 73 -7.28 -6.64 2.02
N ASN A 74 -8.35 -5.83 2.02
CA ASN A 74 -8.32 -4.39 1.76
C ASN A 74 -9.00 -3.61 2.90
N THR A 75 -8.49 -3.76 4.13
CA THR A 75 -9.16 -3.25 5.34
C THR A 75 -8.35 -2.25 6.15
N GLN A 76 -7.18 -2.62 6.65
CA GLN A 76 -6.39 -1.86 7.63
C GLN A 76 -4.91 -1.81 7.22
N SER A 77 -4.13 -0.94 7.89
CA SER A 77 -2.70 -0.71 7.59
C SER A 77 -1.76 -1.47 8.52
N ASN A 78 -2.21 -1.84 9.73
CA ASN A 78 -1.36 -2.42 10.77
C ASN A 78 -1.49 -3.94 10.86
N LEU A 79 -0.37 -4.63 11.19
CA LEU A 79 -0.29 -6.10 11.25
C LEU A 79 -1.29 -6.72 12.24
N HIS A 80 -1.39 -6.15 13.45
CA HIS A 80 -2.27 -6.70 14.48
C HIS A 80 -3.75 -6.55 14.14
N GLU A 81 -4.13 -5.50 13.41
CA GLU A 81 -5.51 -5.25 12.98
C GLU A 81 -5.99 -6.20 11.89
N ILE A 82 -5.07 -6.76 11.09
CA ILE A 82 -5.38 -7.72 10.03
C ILE A 82 -5.16 -9.18 10.45
N THR A 83 -4.66 -9.43 11.66
CA THR A 83 -4.34 -10.79 12.12
C THR A 83 -5.55 -11.72 12.07
N ASP A 84 -6.73 -11.24 12.52
CA ASP A 84 -7.98 -12.00 12.52
C ASP A 84 -8.58 -12.21 11.12
N GLN A 85 -7.90 -11.72 10.08
CA GLN A 85 -8.26 -11.90 8.68
C GLN A 85 -7.23 -12.79 7.96
N VAL A 86 -5.95 -12.53 8.18
CA VAL A 86 -4.84 -13.27 7.56
C VAL A 86 -4.79 -14.71 8.09
N VAL A 87 -4.87 -14.91 9.41
CA VAL A 87 -4.76 -16.24 10.03
C VAL A 87 -5.86 -17.20 9.55
N PRO A 88 -7.17 -16.86 9.62
CA PRO A 88 -8.21 -17.75 9.12
C PRO A 88 -8.11 -18.06 7.62
N ALA A 89 -7.64 -17.09 6.79
CA ALA A 89 -7.44 -17.34 5.37
C ALA A 89 -6.33 -18.37 5.13
N ILE A 90 -5.19 -18.27 5.85
CA ILE A 90 -4.10 -19.25 5.80
C ILE A 90 -4.59 -20.63 6.25
N GLU A 91 -5.27 -20.72 7.40
CA GLU A 91 -5.79 -21.98 7.97
C GLU A 91 -6.81 -22.66 7.05
N ALA A 92 -7.56 -21.87 6.26
CA ALA A 92 -8.45 -22.37 5.22
C ALA A 92 -7.71 -22.87 3.96
N GLY A 93 -6.39 -22.72 3.89
CA GLY A 93 -5.57 -23.11 2.73
C GLY A 93 -5.64 -22.12 1.56
N CYS A 94 -5.89 -20.84 1.82
CA CYS A 94 -6.00 -19.80 0.81
C CYS A 94 -4.72 -18.95 0.76
N ASN A 95 -4.25 -18.61 -0.44
CA ASN A 95 -3.24 -17.57 -0.58
C ASN A 95 -3.83 -16.21 -0.21
N VAL A 96 -3.00 -15.31 0.31
CA VAL A 96 -3.43 -13.99 0.77
C VAL A 96 -2.66 -12.91 0.00
N ILE A 97 -3.37 -11.92 -0.51
CA ILE A 97 -2.80 -10.63 -0.92
C ILE A 97 -3.41 -9.55 -0.02
N CYS A 98 -2.58 -8.70 0.58
CA CYS A 98 -3.06 -7.67 1.48
C CYS A 98 -2.38 -6.32 1.19
N ILE A 99 -3.16 -5.24 1.27
CA ILE A 99 -2.68 -3.88 1.04
C ILE A 99 -2.24 -3.17 2.33
N ALA A 100 -2.25 -3.85 3.47
CA ALA A 100 -1.73 -3.27 4.71
C ALA A 100 -0.27 -2.86 4.49
N GLU A 101 0.03 -1.58 4.63
CA GLU A 101 1.34 -1.02 4.33
C GLU A 101 2.45 -1.76 5.09
N LYS A 102 2.22 -2.06 6.37
CA LYS A 102 3.18 -2.78 7.21
C LYS A 102 3.39 -4.23 6.79
N LEU A 103 2.47 -4.84 6.04
CA LEU A 103 2.63 -6.19 5.53
C LEU A 103 3.60 -6.27 4.34
N SER A 104 3.91 -5.16 3.69
CA SER A 104 4.85 -5.13 2.56
C SER A 104 6.26 -5.58 2.96
N TYR A 105 6.67 -5.30 4.21
CA TYR A 105 7.87 -5.87 4.85
C TYR A 105 7.65 -5.98 6.37
N PRO A 106 6.90 -6.99 6.85
CA PRO A 106 6.40 -7.01 8.23
C PRO A 106 7.51 -7.12 9.29
N TRP A 107 8.68 -7.65 8.92
CA TRP A 107 9.85 -7.72 9.82
C TRP A 107 10.35 -6.35 10.28
N ALA A 108 10.10 -5.28 9.53
CA ALA A 108 10.41 -3.92 9.94
C ALA A 108 9.54 -3.42 11.11
N SER A 109 8.31 -3.92 11.20
CA SER A 109 7.34 -3.50 12.22
C SER A 109 7.25 -4.47 13.39
N ASP A 110 7.18 -5.79 13.12
CA ASP A 110 7.08 -6.85 14.12
C ASP A 110 7.62 -8.16 13.55
N ALA A 111 8.89 -8.43 13.81
CA ALA A 111 9.58 -9.63 13.33
C ALA A 111 8.97 -10.93 13.90
N ALA A 112 8.53 -10.92 15.16
CA ALA A 112 7.93 -12.10 15.79
C ALA A 112 6.58 -12.45 15.15
N TRP A 113 5.76 -11.43 14.85
CA TRP A 113 4.52 -11.60 14.10
C TRP A 113 4.79 -12.13 12.69
N ALA A 114 5.78 -11.54 11.98
CA ALA A 114 6.13 -11.93 10.62
C ALA A 114 6.60 -13.38 10.54
N ASP A 115 7.48 -13.80 11.44
CA ASP A 115 7.99 -15.19 11.52
C ASP A 115 6.87 -16.17 11.85
N ARG A 116 5.94 -15.80 12.72
CA ARG A 116 4.76 -16.62 13.04
C ARG A 116 3.88 -16.81 11.80
N ILE A 117 3.60 -15.76 11.05
CA ILE A 117 2.77 -15.84 9.83
C ILE A 117 3.51 -16.60 8.72
N ASP A 118 4.82 -16.38 8.55
CA ASP A 118 5.64 -17.17 7.61
C ASP A 118 5.57 -18.68 7.93
N GLY A 119 5.79 -19.04 9.18
CA GLY A 119 5.71 -20.43 9.63
C GLY A 119 4.33 -21.04 9.40
N LEU A 120 3.26 -20.31 9.72
CA LEU A 120 1.88 -20.77 9.51
C LEU A 120 1.57 -20.94 8.01
N ALA A 121 1.95 -19.98 7.19
CA ALA A 121 1.76 -20.03 5.73
C ALA A 121 2.50 -21.22 5.10
N ARG A 122 3.75 -21.46 5.50
CA ARG A 122 4.53 -22.65 5.06
C ARG A 122 3.88 -23.95 5.50
N GLN A 123 3.38 -24.02 6.73
CA GLN A 123 2.70 -25.21 7.26
C GLN A 123 1.45 -25.55 6.44
N HIS A 124 0.71 -24.54 5.99
CA HIS A 124 -0.51 -24.73 5.19
C HIS A 124 -0.24 -24.75 3.67
N GLY A 125 1.02 -24.58 3.22
CA GLY A 125 1.39 -24.60 1.81
C GLY A 125 0.84 -23.42 1.00
N VAL A 126 0.63 -22.27 1.63
CA VAL A 126 0.07 -21.06 1.02
C VAL A 126 1.05 -19.88 1.14
N SER A 127 0.78 -18.86 0.35
CA SER A 127 1.60 -17.64 0.28
C SER A 127 0.85 -16.45 0.84
N VAL A 128 1.56 -15.56 1.54
CA VAL A 128 1.03 -14.26 2.01
C VAL A 128 1.88 -13.16 1.40
N LEU A 129 1.27 -12.26 0.65
CA LEU A 129 1.93 -11.15 -0.05
C LEU A 129 1.37 -9.81 0.42
N GLY A 130 2.24 -8.94 0.93
CA GLY A 130 1.96 -7.52 1.10
C GLY A 130 2.27 -6.75 -0.18
N THR A 131 1.35 -5.92 -0.68
CA THR A 131 1.54 -5.13 -1.90
C THR A 131 0.69 -3.86 -1.88
N GLY A 132 0.96 -2.97 -2.81
CA GLY A 132 0.26 -1.69 -2.98
C GLY A 132 1.00 -0.82 -3.99
N ILE A 133 0.71 0.49 -3.96
CA ILE A 133 1.47 1.46 -4.74
C ILE A 133 2.68 1.99 -3.94
N ASN A 134 2.51 2.16 -2.63
CA ASN A 134 3.53 2.70 -1.73
C ASN A 134 3.18 2.41 -0.25
N PRO A 135 3.82 1.43 0.39
CA PRO A 135 4.78 0.44 -0.14
C PRO A 135 4.18 -0.53 -1.15
N GLY A 136 5.07 -1.15 -1.94
CA GLY A 136 4.77 -2.25 -2.84
C GLY A 136 5.14 -2.01 -4.30
N PHE A 137 5.37 -0.75 -4.74
CA PHE A 137 5.77 -0.47 -6.11
C PHE A 137 6.65 0.77 -6.26
N MET A 138 6.12 2.01 -6.07
CA MET A 138 6.79 3.24 -6.53
C MET A 138 8.08 3.56 -5.78
N LEU A 139 8.07 3.48 -4.45
CA LEU A 139 9.23 3.82 -3.62
C LEU A 139 10.00 2.58 -3.13
N ASP A 140 9.87 1.44 -3.82
CA ASP A 140 10.58 0.20 -3.47
C ASP A 140 10.77 -0.75 -4.69
N ALA A 141 9.77 -1.53 -5.12
CA ALA A 141 9.92 -2.53 -6.18
C ALA A 141 10.42 -1.93 -7.50
N LEU A 142 9.95 -0.75 -7.89
CA LEU A 142 10.37 -0.07 -9.10
C LEU A 142 11.85 0.36 -9.00
N ILE A 143 12.30 0.80 -7.83
CA ILE A 143 13.70 1.13 -7.55
C ILE A 143 14.57 -0.13 -7.67
N ALA A 144 14.13 -1.25 -7.03
CA ALA A 144 14.81 -2.52 -7.14
C ALA A 144 14.96 -2.99 -8.60
N MET A 145 13.89 -2.84 -9.39
CA MET A 145 13.93 -3.18 -10.83
C MET A 145 14.90 -2.28 -11.60
N TRP A 146 14.88 -0.96 -11.40
CA TRP A 146 15.80 -0.04 -12.07
C TRP A 146 17.26 -0.25 -11.68
N SER A 147 17.53 -0.69 -10.44
CA SER A 147 18.91 -0.99 -9.99
C SER A 147 19.56 -2.12 -10.79
N SER A 148 18.77 -2.96 -11.46
CA SER A 148 19.27 -4.11 -12.25
C SER A 148 20.12 -3.71 -13.47
N ILE A 149 20.05 -2.44 -13.89
CA ILE A 149 20.89 -1.91 -15.00
C ILE A 149 22.14 -1.17 -14.49
N CYS A 150 22.38 -1.15 -13.17
CA CYS A 150 23.55 -0.50 -12.56
C CYS A 150 24.65 -1.54 -12.26
N LEU A 151 25.89 -1.19 -12.54
CA LEU A 151 27.08 -1.95 -12.14
C LEU A 151 27.41 -1.73 -10.66
N ARG A 152 27.00 -0.57 -10.12
CA ARG A 152 27.16 -0.19 -8.73
C ARG A 152 26.02 0.75 -8.33
N VAL A 153 25.52 0.60 -7.11
CA VAL A 153 24.57 1.51 -6.48
C VAL A 153 25.19 2.04 -5.19
N ASP A 154 25.32 3.35 -5.07
CA ASP A 154 25.94 4.01 -3.92
C ASP A 154 24.89 4.57 -2.96
N LYS A 155 23.84 5.23 -3.51
CA LYS A 155 22.74 5.84 -2.75
C LYS A 155 21.48 5.89 -3.60
N ILE A 156 20.33 5.87 -2.96
CA ILE A 156 19.01 6.06 -3.56
C ILE A 156 18.33 7.25 -2.93
N VAL A 157 17.75 8.12 -3.76
CA VAL A 157 16.81 9.16 -3.34
C VAL A 157 15.54 8.99 -4.14
N ALA A 158 14.41 8.86 -3.46
CA ALA A 158 13.13 8.78 -4.14
C ALA A 158 12.11 9.72 -3.52
N THR A 159 11.37 10.42 -4.38
CA THR A 159 10.39 11.42 -3.96
C THR A 159 9.05 11.13 -4.62
N ARG A 160 7.99 11.16 -3.82
CA ARG A 160 6.61 11.09 -4.30
C ARG A 160 5.85 12.31 -3.82
N VAL A 161 5.53 13.23 -4.73
CA VAL A 161 4.73 14.44 -4.46
C VAL A 161 3.27 14.12 -4.78
N ASN A 162 2.40 14.15 -3.78
CA ASN A 162 1.06 13.59 -3.89
C ASN A 162 -0.02 14.60 -3.48
N ASP A 163 -1.14 14.62 -4.24
CA ASP A 163 -2.35 15.34 -3.88
C ASP A 163 -3.22 14.53 -2.93
N LEU A 164 -3.50 15.08 -1.75
CA LEU A 164 -4.37 14.50 -0.74
C LEU A 164 -5.85 14.80 -0.94
N SER A 165 -6.21 15.72 -1.83
CA SER A 165 -7.60 16.21 -1.98
C SER A 165 -8.62 15.10 -2.24
N PRO A 166 -8.30 14.01 -2.98
CA PRO A 166 -9.23 12.90 -3.20
C PRO A 166 -9.41 11.94 -2.00
N PHE A 167 -8.60 12.07 -0.95
CA PHE A 167 -8.61 11.12 0.17
C PHE A 167 -9.65 11.51 1.23
N GLY A 168 -10.03 10.51 2.06
CA GLY A 168 -10.98 10.70 3.14
C GLY A 168 -10.38 11.39 4.39
N PRO A 169 -11.24 11.78 5.35
CA PRO A 169 -10.83 12.56 6.52
C PRO A 169 -9.77 11.86 7.39
N THR A 170 -9.80 10.54 7.50
CA THR A 170 -8.82 9.78 8.30
C THR A 170 -7.39 10.00 7.79
N VAL A 171 -7.18 9.99 6.47
CA VAL A 171 -5.87 10.26 5.87
C VAL A 171 -5.46 11.70 6.13
N MET A 172 -6.37 12.67 5.92
CA MET A 172 -6.10 14.08 6.15
C MET A 172 -5.70 14.37 7.60
N ILE A 173 -6.39 13.78 8.58
CA ILE A 173 -6.06 13.89 10.01
C ILE A 173 -4.65 13.34 10.28
N GLY A 174 -4.33 12.16 9.78
CA GLY A 174 -3.02 11.54 9.94
C GLY A 174 -1.88 12.34 9.31
N GLN A 175 -2.18 13.23 8.37
CA GLN A 175 -1.24 14.17 7.73
C GLN A 175 -1.25 15.58 8.36
N GLY A 176 -2.08 15.81 9.38
CA GLY A 176 -2.18 17.10 10.07
C GLY A 176 -2.86 18.20 9.26
N VAL A 177 -3.63 17.86 8.22
CA VAL A 177 -4.33 18.87 7.40
C VAL A 177 -5.35 19.64 8.23
N GLY A 178 -5.30 20.97 8.15
CA GLY A 178 -6.20 21.87 8.88
C GLY A 178 -5.76 22.20 10.32
N THR A 179 -4.58 21.74 10.73
CA THR A 179 -4.00 22.12 12.04
C THR A 179 -3.17 23.40 11.94
N THR A 180 -2.95 24.05 13.08
CA THR A 180 -1.86 25.05 13.17
C THR A 180 -0.50 24.32 13.22
N VAL A 181 0.59 25.06 12.98
CA VAL A 181 1.95 24.49 13.09
C VAL A 181 2.22 23.92 14.48
N GLU A 182 1.80 24.60 15.53
CA GLU A 182 1.94 24.15 16.93
C GLU A 182 1.17 22.85 17.18
N GLN A 183 -0.06 22.76 16.68
CA GLN A 183 -0.86 21.53 16.78
C GLN A 183 -0.22 20.38 15.99
N PHE A 184 0.34 20.67 14.82
CA PHE A 184 1.05 19.68 14.01
C PHE A 184 2.27 19.12 14.77
N GLU A 185 3.13 20.00 15.29
CA GLU A 185 4.32 19.59 16.05
C GLU A 185 3.96 18.76 17.28
N LYS A 186 2.90 19.16 18.01
CA LYS A 186 2.36 18.37 19.10
C LYS A 186 1.84 17.01 18.63
N GLY A 187 1.09 16.97 17.53
CA GLY A 187 0.56 15.73 16.97
C GLY A 187 1.65 14.77 16.47
N VAL A 188 2.76 15.29 15.96
CA VAL A 188 3.95 14.47 15.66
C VAL A 188 4.56 13.91 16.93
N ALA A 189 4.67 14.72 18.00
CA ALA A 189 5.25 14.30 19.26
C ALA A 189 4.42 13.26 20.01
N ASP A 190 3.09 13.34 19.94
CA ASP A 190 2.18 12.38 20.60
C ASP A 190 1.73 11.22 19.70
N GLY A 191 2.15 11.21 18.42
CA GLY A 191 1.87 10.15 17.46
C GLY A 191 0.49 10.20 16.80
N SER A 192 -0.30 11.27 17.02
CA SER A 192 -1.60 11.46 16.34
C SER A 192 -1.43 11.90 14.88
N ILE A 193 -0.32 12.57 14.52
CA ILE A 193 0.07 12.86 13.16
C ILE A 193 1.18 11.88 12.77
N VAL A 194 0.80 10.90 11.96
CA VAL A 194 1.68 9.78 11.58
C VAL A 194 2.44 10.04 10.27
N GLY A 195 1.96 10.96 9.44
CA GLY A 195 2.48 11.12 8.09
C GLY A 195 2.18 9.91 7.20
N HIS A 196 3.12 9.54 6.34
CA HIS A 196 3.02 8.32 5.53
C HIS A 196 3.34 7.07 6.36
N ILE A 197 2.54 6.02 6.24
CA ILE A 197 2.81 4.71 6.83
C ILE A 197 3.54 3.86 5.77
N GLY A 198 4.69 3.24 6.13
CA GLY A 198 5.36 2.27 5.27
C GLY A 198 6.78 2.63 4.84
N PHE A 199 7.38 3.71 5.34
CA PHE A 199 8.77 4.03 5.02
C PHE A 199 9.78 3.01 5.54
N PRO A 200 9.69 2.52 6.78
CA PRO A 200 10.54 1.42 7.22
C PRO A 200 10.43 0.18 6.32
N GLU A 201 9.21 -0.14 5.89
CA GLU A 201 8.93 -1.26 5.00
C GLU A 201 9.57 -1.07 3.63
N SER A 202 9.39 0.08 2.98
CA SER A 202 9.99 0.39 1.67
C SER A 202 11.53 0.45 1.75
N ILE A 203 12.10 1.03 2.80
CA ILE A 203 13.55 1.07 3.01
C ILE A 203 14.12 -0.35 3.09
N HIS A 204 13.47 -1.24 3.86
CA HIS A 204 13.92 -2.64 3.96
C HIS A 204 13.67 -3.45 2.69
N LEU A 205 12.61 -3.15 1.91
CA LEU A 205 12.39 -3.77 0.60
C LEU A 205 13.51 -3.44 -0.38
N ILE A 206 13.91 -2.16 -0.45
CA ILE A 206 15.05 -1.72 -1.26
C ILE A 206 16.33 -2.40 -0.79
N ALA A 207 16.58 -2.36 0.53
CA ALA A 207 17.77 -2.95 1.12
C ALA A 207 17.85 -4.46 0.85
N LYS A 208 16.74 -5.20 1.01
CA LYS A 208 16.65 -6.63 0.67
C LYS A 208 17.02 -6.89 -0.78
N ALA A 209 16.48 -6.09 -1.71
CA ALA A 209 16.74 -6.26 -3.13
C ALA A 209 18.21 -5.99 -3.50
N LEU A 210 18.87 -5.05 -2.80
CA LEU A 210 20.26 -4.65 -3.05
C LEU A 210 21.28 -5.39 -2.19
N GLY A 211 20.84 -6.28 -1.29
CA GLY A 211 21.71 -7.00 -0.35
C GLY A 211 22.33 -6.09 0.73
N TRP A 212 21.66 -4.98 1.07
CA TRP A 212 22.09 -4.09 2.14
C TRP A 212 21.46 -4.49 3.47
N THR A 213 22.20 -4.28 4.58
CA THR A 213 21.67 -4.39 5.93
C THR A 213 21.50 -2.99 6.50
N ILE A 214 20.26 -2.62 6.77
CA ILE A 214 19.95 -1.32 7.38
C ILE A 214 20.19 -1.39 8.87
N ASP A 215 21.09 -0.55 9.37
CA ASP A 215 21.45 -0.48 10.79
C ASP A 215 20.58 0.51 11.55
N ARG A 216 20.10 1.56 10.87
CA ARG A 216 19.32 2.63 11.48
C ARG A 216 18.38 3.28 10.47
N ILE A 217 17.15 3.57 10.93
CA ILE A 217 16.17 4.37 10.19
C ILE A 217 15.87 5.63 11.00
N GLU A 218 15.82 6.77 10.32
CA GLU A 218 15.37 8.05 10.86
C GLU A 218 14.17 8.54 10.06
N GLU A 219 13.16 9.03 10.75
CA GLU A 219 11.99 9.64 10.12
C GLU A 219 11.79 11.05 10.64
N THR A 220 11.48 11.98 9.73
CA THR A 220 11.13 13.37 10.08
C THR A 220 9.83 13.76 9.40
N ARG A 221 9.01 14.55 10.09
CA ARG A 221 7.73 15.06 9.61
C ARG A 221 7.74 16.56 9.72
N GLU A 222 7.54 17.25 8.60
CA GLU A 222 7.57 18.69 8.48
C GLU A 222 6.18 19.18 8.02
N PRO A 223 5.60 20.23 8.63
CA PRO A 223 4.33 20.78 8.17
C PRO A 223 4.50 21.47 6.82
N ILE A 224 3.57 21.23 5.90
CA ILE A 224 3.43 22.03 4.67
C ILE A 224 2.41 23.12 4.96
N VAL A 225 2.90 24.34 5.21
CA VAL A 225 2.06 25.50 5.54
C VAL A 225 1.60 26.17 4.26
N THR A 226 0.29 26.41 4.13
CA THR A 226 -0.27 27.07 2.94
C THR A 226 -0.25 28.60 3.08
N LYS A 227 -0.04 29.30 1.96
CA LYS A 227 -0.16 30.75 1.85
C LYS A 227 -1.51 31.19 1.29
N VAL A 228 -2.29 30.23 0.79
CA VAL A 228 -3.61 30.46 0.18
C VAL A 228 -4.66 29.61 0.89
N GLU A 229 -5.91 30.03 0.84
CA GLU A 229 -7.02 29.24 1.33
C GLU A 229 -7.21 27.98 0.48
N ARG A 230 -7.37 26.83 1.11
CA ARG A 230 -7.63 25.54 0.42
C ARG A 230 -8.79 24.82 1.08
N SER A 231 -9.62 24.16 0.29
CA SER A 231 -10.78 23.42 0.83
C SER A 231 -11.01 22.14 0.05
N THR A 232 -11.38 21.10 0.78
CA THR A 232 -11.95 19.86 0.24
C THR A 232 -13.37 19.69 0.78
N GLN A 233 -14.07 18.62 0.43
CA GLN A 233 -15.35 18.31 1.06
C GLN A 233 -15.26 17.98 2.56
N HIS A 234 -14.04 17.78 3.09
CA HIS A 234 -13.80 17.30 4.47
C HIS A 234 -13.11 18.32 5.36
N VAL A 235 -12.36 19.26 4.79
CA VAL A 235 -11.54 20.19 5.55
C VAL A 235 -11.41 21.53 4.84
N HIS A 236 -11.35 22.57 5.63
CA HIS A 236 -11.01 23.94 5.22
C HIS A 236 -9.70 24.34 5.91
N VAL A 237 -8.76 24.90 5.15
CA VAL A 237 -7.41 25.28 5.60
C VAL A 237 -7.18 26.74 5.26
N ALA A 238 -6.99 27.57 6.28
CA ALA A 238 -6.71 29.00 6.11
C ALA A 238 -5.22 29.25 5.81
N PRO A 239 -4.87 30.40 5.19
CA PRO A 239 -3.48 30.81 5.06
C PRO A 239 -2.77 30.84 6.42
N GLY A 240 -1.60 30.21 6.52
CA GLY A 240 -0.84 30.05 7.76
C GLY A 240 -1.05 28.71 8.47
N ASP A 241 -2.09 27.96 8.10
CA ASP A 241 -2.34 26.62 8.62
C ASP A 241 -1.68 25.52 7.74
N VAL A 242 -1.71 24.30 8.26
CA VAL A 242 -1.06 23.13 7.64
C VAL A 242 -1.96 22.52 6.56
N ALA A 243 -1.47 22.48 5.32
CA ALA A 243 -2.14 21.85 4.19
C ALA A 243 -1.73 20.38 3.99
N GLY A 244 -0.72 19.91 4.71
CA GLY A 244 -0.18 18.56 4.56
C GLY A 244 1.12 18.34 5.32
N CYS A 245 1.75 17.19 5.06
CA CYS A 245 2.98 16.76 5.71
C CYS A 245 4.05 16.42 4.67
N ARG A 246 5.27 16.90 4.87
CA ARG A 246 6.47 16.40 4.21
C ARG A 246 7.13 15.38 5.12
N HIS A 247 6.91 14.11 4.83
CA HIS A 247 7.53 13.00 5.56
C HIS A 247 8.81 12.56 4.85
N ILE A 248 9.87 12.33 5.61
CA ILE A 248 11.16 11.87 5.08
C ILE A 248 11.61 10.67 5.92
N GLY A 249 11.94 9.56 5.22
CA GLY A 249 12.55 8.38 5.80
C GLY A 249 13.98 8.21 5.29
N ARG A 250 14.94 7.95 6.19
CA ARG A 250 16.36 7.78 5.88
C ARG A 250 16.84 6.45 6.42
N GLY A 251 17.40 5.60 5.53
CA GLY A 251 18.02 4.33 5.87
C GLY A 251 19.54 4.41 5.76
N TYR A 252 20.22 3.94 6.82
CA TYR A 252 21.68 3.99 6.95
C TYR A 252 22.28 2.59 6.97
N VAL A 253 23.47 2.46 6.36
CA VAL A 253 24.37 1.30 6.51
C VAL A 253 25.65 1.82 7.15
N GLY A 254 25.92 1.43 8.38
CA GLY A 254 26.89 2.13 9.21
C GLY A 254 26.50 3.59 9.38
N ASP A 255 27.45 4.49 9.10
CA ASP A 255 27.20 5.93 9.14
C ASP A 255 26.76 6.53 7.78
N GLU A 256 26.71 5.72 6.74
CA GLU A 256 26.37 6.18 5.39
C GLU A 256 24.86 6.20 5.14
N LEU A 257 24.34 7.34 4.71
CA LEU A 257 22.96 7.47 4.21
C LEU A 257 22.84 6.79 2.85
N LYS A 258 22.21 5.63 2.80
CA LYS A 258 22.03 4.83 1.59
C LYS A 258 20.68 5.04 0.91
N ILE A 259 19.62 5.25 1.67
CA ILE A 259 18.26 5.40 1.14
C ILE A 259 17.62 6.64 1.77
N GLU A 260 17.09 7.52 0.94
CA GLU A 260 16.29 8.66 1.36
C GLU A 260 14.97 8.68 0.60
N LEU A 261 13.87 8.48 1.31
CA LEU A 261 12.51 8.52 0.77
C LEU A 261 11.83 9.80 1.24
N ILE A 262 11.25 10.56 0.30
CA ILE A 262 10.67 11.88 0.56
C ILE A 262 9.24 11.88 0.05
N HIS A 263 8.27 12.16 0.92
CA HIS A 263 6.85 12.12 0.54
C HIS A 263 6.09 13.37 1.01
N PRO A 264 6.18 14.48 0.25
CA PRO A 264 5.31 15.63 0.47
C PRO A 264 3.89 15.29 0.01
N GLN A 265 2.96 15.31 0.93
CA GLN A 265 1.54 15.05 0.71
C GLN A 265 0.74 16.26 1.19
N GLN A 266 -0.06 16.87 0.33
CA GLN A 266 -0.85 18.05 0.68
C GLN A 266 -2.12 18.13 -0.14
N ILE A 267 -3.13 18.83 0.36
CA ILE A 267 -4.34 19.11 -0.42
C ILE A 267 -4.08 20.23 -1.42
N HIS A 268 -4.62 20.11 -2.63
CA HIS A 268 -4.55 21.12 -3.69
C HIS A 268 -3.15 21.72 -3.90
N PRO A 269 -2.10 20.90 -4.17
CA PRO A 269 -0.73 21.39 -4.38
C PRO A 269 -0.62 22.41 -5.52
N GLU A 270 -1.44 22.28 -6.55
CA GLU A 270 -1.47 23.15 -7.73
C GLU A 270 -1.80 24.59 -7.41
N MET A 271 -2.49 24.87 -6.29
CA MET A 271 -2.83 26.24 -5.88
C MET A 271 -1.61 27.09 -5.50
N GLU A 272 -0.50 26.44 -5.18
CA GLU A 272 0.80 27.09 -4.96
C GLU A 272 1.86 26.67 -5.99
N GLY A 273 1.43 26.18 -7.16
CA GLY A 273 2.31 25.84 -8.28
C GLY A 273 3.16 24.58 -8.05
N VAL A 274 2.77 23.73 -7.10
CA VAL A 274 3.46 22.45 -6.85
C VAL A 274 2.92 21.40 -7.80
N GLU A 275 3.78 20.88 -8.67
CA GLU A 275 3.47 19.75 -9.55
C GLU A 275 3.59 18.44 -8.78
N THR A 276 2.59 17.55 -8.94
CA THR A 276 2.65 16.20 -8.42
C THR A 276 3.54 15.32 -9.31
N GLY A 277 4.12 14.28 -8.73
CA GLY A 277 4.99 13.37 -9.47
C GLY A 277 5.71 12.35 -8.61
N ASP A 278 6.24 11.33 -9.27
CA ASP A 278 7.08 10.30 -8.69
C ASP A 278 8.48 10.41 -9.29
N TYR A 279 9.50 10.50 -8.46
CA TYR A 279 10.90 10.70 -8.88
C TYR A 279 11.80 9.67 -8.21
N ILE A 280 12.71 9.06 -8.99
CA ILE A 280 13.69 8.10 -8.48
C ILE A 280 15.05 8.50 -9.01
N GLU A 281 16.01 8.68 -8.09
CA GLU A 281 17.40 8.91 -8.37
C GLU A 281 18.23 7.76 -7.78
N ILE A 282 18.92 7.02 -8.65
CA ILE A 282 19.90 6.02 -8.24
C ILE A 282 21.28 6.61 -8.53
N HIS A 283 22.02 6.92 -7.47
CA HIS A 283 23.42 7.34 -7.56
C HIS A 283 24.30 6.10 -7.62
N GLY A 284 25.06 5.95 -8.70
CA GLY A 284 25.85 4.74 -8.94
C GLY A 284 26.56 4.76 -10.30
N ASP A 285 26.73 3.62 -10.90
CA ASP A 285 27.32 3.46 -12.23
C ASP A 285 26.44 2.52 -13.09
N PRO A 286 25.70 3.07 -14.09
CA PRO A 286 25.43 4.50 -14.31
C PRO A 286 24.50 5.12 -13.26
N ASN A 287 24.46 6.45 -13.19
CA ASN A 287 23.39 7.14 -12.49
C ASN A 287 22.06 6.95 -13.26
N VAL A 288 20.95 6.77 -12.52
CA VAL A 288 19.62 6.67 -13.11
C VAL A 288 18.75 7.79 -12.52
N ASN A 289 18.06 8.51 -13.40
CA ASN A 289 17.05 9.48 -13.00
C ASN A 289 15.76 9.19 -13.74
N MET A 290 14.68 8.94 -13.00
CA MET A 290 13.36 8.66 -13.54
C MET A 290 12.35 9.64 -12.96
N ALA A 291 11.43 10.11 -13.79
CA ALA A 291 10.31 10.92 -13.36
C ALA A 291 9.03 10.46 -14.04
N ASN A 292 7.95 10.38 -13.28
CA ASN A 292 6.60 10.20 -13.76
C ASN A 292 5.75 11.41 -13.32
N LYS A 293 5.10 12.09 -14.27
CA LYS A 293 4.24 13.25 -14.03
C LYS A 293 2.93 13.14 -14.79
N PRO A 294 1.81 13.42 -14.14
CA PRO A 294 1.63 13.57 -12.68
C PRO A 294 1.93 12.25 -11.95
N GLU A 295 1.84 12.25 -10.61
CA GLU A 295 1.99 11.05 -9.80
C GLU A 295 0.95 9.98 -10.17
N ILE A 296 1.30 8.72 -9.96
CA ILE A 296 0.31 7.63 -10.08
C ILE A 296 -0.75 7.79 -8.99
N PRO A 297 -2.04 7.91 -9.32
CA PRO A 297 -3.08 8.03 -8.30
C PRO A 297 -3.03 6.85 -7.32
N GLY A 298 -2.81 7.14 -6.03
CA GLY A 298 -2.49 6.15 -5.00
C GLY A 298 -3.49 5.00 -4.93
N GLY A 299 -4.80 5.32 -4.88
CA GLY A 299 -5.84 4.29 -4.85
C GLY A 299 -5.83 3.41 -6.10
N LYS A 300 -5.81 4.01 -7.30
CA LYS A 300 -5.80 3.26 -8.57
C LYS A 300 -4.58 2.35 -8.68
N GLY A 301 -3.40 2.85 -8.32
CA GLY A 301 -2.17 2.06 -8.33
C GLY A 301 -2.24 0.88 -7.37
N THR A 302 -2.79 1.08 -6.16
CA THR A 302 -2.90 0.03 -5.14
C THR A 302 -3.78 -1.13 -5.59
N TYR A 303 -5.04 -0.89 -6.00
CA TYR A 303 -5.89 -2.01 -6.41
C TYR A 303 -5.50 -2.60 -7.77
N ALA A 304 -4.85 -1.83 -8.65
CA ALA A 304 -4.29 -2.38 -9.89
C ALA A 304 -3.11 -3.31 -9.60
N SER A 305 -2.18 -2.91 -8.73
CA SER A 305 -1.07 -3.76 -8.27
C SER A 305 -1.59 -5.06 -7.65
N THR A 306 -2.52 -4.95 -6.70
CA THR A 306 -3.18 -6.11 -6.06
C THR A 306 -3.76 -7.06 -7.10
N GLY A 307 -4.57 -6.53 -8.02
CA GLY A 307 -5.22 -7.33 -9.05
C GLY A 307 -4.24 -8.02 -10.01
N ASN A 308 -3.16 -7.32 -10.38
CA ASN A 308 -2.14 -7.86 -11.27
C ASN A 308 -1.26 -8.94 -10.61
N TYR A 309 -1.21 -9.03 -9.28
CA TYR A 309 -0.54 -10.14 -8.57
C TYR A 309 -1.39 -11.39 -8.44
N ILE A 310 -2.73 -11.32 -8.57
CA ILE A 310 -3.63 -12.49 -8.42
C ILE A 310 -3.16 -13.71 -9.24
N PRO A 311 -2.81 -13.61 -10.55
CA PRO A 311 -2.42 -14.77 -11.33
C PRO A 311 -1.10 -15.41 -10.87
N PHE A 312 -0.24 -14.66 -10.18
CA PHE A 312 1.05 -15.17 -9.72
C PHE A 312 0.95 -15.94 -8.39
N MET A 313 -0.12 -15.74 -7.63
CA MET A 313 -0.25 -16.34 -6.30
C MET A 313 -0.39 -17.87 -6.33
N LYS A 314 -0.90 -18.42 -7.44
CA LYS A 314 -1.07 -19.87 -7.59
C LYS A 314 0.26 -20.64 -7.56
N ASP A 315 1.30 -20.03 -8.14
CA ASP A 315 2.62 -20.65 -8.30
C ASP A 315 3.67 -20.02 -7.37
N ALA A 316 3.23 -19.15 -6.46
CA ALA A 316 4.10 -18.49 -5.50
C ALA A 316 4.59 -19.50 -4.43
N PRO A 317 5.84 -19.39 -3.98
CA PRO A 317 6.35 -20.26 -2.92
C PRO A 317 5.60 -20.01 -1.61
N ALA A 318 5.36 -21.08 -0.83
CA ALA A 318 4.69 -20.96 0.45
C ALA A 318 5.51 -20.12 1.46
N GLY A 319 4.82 -19.27 2.22
CA GLY A 319 5.41 -18.40 3.25
C GLY A 319 5.01 -16.95 3.11
N MET A 320 5.65 -16.10 3.93
CA MET A 320 5.53 -14.66 3.87
C MET A 320 6.43 -14.12 2.76
N LEU A 321 5.84 -13.48 1.76
CA LEU A 321 6.52 -12.96 0.59
C LEU A 321 6.49 -11.44 0.56
N THR A 322 7.50 -10.86 -0.04
CA THR A 322 7.55 -9.45 -0.41
C THR A 322 7.47 -9.31 -1.94
N VAL A 323 7.17 -8.13 -2.43
CA VAL A 323 7.09 -7.86 -3.88
C VAL A 323 8.41 -8.14 -4.62
N VAL A 324 9.56 -8.08 -3.92
CA VAL A 324 10.87 -8.40 -4.52
C VAL A 324 11.16 -9.90 -4.57
N ASP A 325 10.35 -10.74 -3.91
CA ASP A 325 10.40 -12.20 -4.04
C ASP A 325 9.53 -12.71 -5.20
N MET A 326 8.65 -11.86 -5.71
CA MET A 326 7.67 -12.21 -6.73
C MET A 326 8.23 -11.98 -8.15
N PRO A 327 7.72 -12.68 -9.17
CA PRO A 327 7.98 -12.34 -10.56
C PRO A 327 7.59 -10.89 -10.84
N LEU A 328 8.27 -10.25 -11.81
CA LEU A 328 7.98 -8.88 -12.24
C LEU A 328 6.47 -8.71 -12.54
N PRO A 329 5.77 -7.83 -11.82
CA PRO A 329 4.36 -7.60 -12.07
C PRO A 329 4.14 -6.97 -13.44
N ARG A 330 3.08 -7.37 -14.10
CA ARG A 330 2.66 -6.81 -15.39
C ARG A 330 1.14 -6.74 -15.47
N PHE A 331 0.68 -5.87 -16.35
CA PHE A 331 -0.76 -5.78 -16.62
C PHE A 331 -1.31 -7.15 -17.04
N TRP A 332 -2.33 -7.61 -16.34
CA TRP A 332 -3.03 -8.83 -16.69
C TRP A 332 -4.15 -8.50 -17.68
N THR A 333 -3.91 -8.81 -18.95
CA THR A 333 -4.89 -8.58 -20.01
C THR A 333 -6.09 -9.50 -19.83
N PRO A 334 -7.32 -8.96 -19.71
CA PRO A 334 -8.52 -9.78 -19.63
C PRO A 334 -8.67 -10.68 -20.86
N THR A 335 -9.15 -11.91 -20.65
CA THR A 335 -9.53 -12.79 -21.75
C THR A 335 -10.74 -12.21 -22.51
N ALA A 336 -10.62 -12.07 -23.82
CA ALA A 336 -11.63 -11.48 -24.69
C ALA A 336 -12.96 -12.26 -24.73
#